data_6c0d86d7eae4f97a15f10cb980fbb4a4
#
_entry.id   6c0d86d7eae4f97a15f10cb980fbb4a4
#
_cell.length_a   1.000
_cell.length_b   1.000
_cell.length_c   1.000
_cell.angle_alpha   90.00
_cell.angle_beta   90.00
_cell.angle_gamma   90.00
#
_symmetry.space_group_name_H-M   'P 1'
#
loop_
_entity.id
_entity.type
_entity.pdbx_description
1 polymer ?
#
loop_
_entity_poly.entity_id
_entity_poly.type
_entity_poly.pdbx_seq_one_letter_code
_entity_poly.pdbx_strand_id
1 'polypeptide(L)'
;LSEHHASESGKFQSAINLTLKHGVKSALEYERTGDIAAAHRVRNPDNAPHLKFVDMGGHGYAVVSAGADAIQTEFVCIPRPIARATTPDGGPLRYRVRHTAQTWTAGKRPELIQEIIEGDPGLSV
;
A
#
# COMPACT_ATOMS: atom_id res chain seq x y z
N LEU A 1 27.66 -16.26 -5.34
CA LEU A 1 26.86 -15.14 -4.80
C LEU A 1 27.81 -14.26 -4.00
N SER A 2 27.99 -13.01 -4.44
CA SER A 2 28.91 -12.09 -3.76
C SER A 2 28.37 -11.67 -2.40
N GLU A 3 29.24 -11.32 -1.49
CA GLU A 3 28.87 -10.81 -0.15
C GLU A 3 27.88 -9.62 -0.22
N HIS A 4 27.93 -8.86 -1.31
CA HIS A 4 27.01 -7.77 -1.57
C HIS A 4 25.57 -8.23 -1.70
N HIS A 5 25.29 -9.30 -2.44
CA HIS A 5 23.93 -9.85 -2.56
C HIS A 5 23.42 -10.43 -1.24
N ALA A 6 24.27 -11.05 -0.44
CA ALA A 6 23.85 -11.52 0.89
C ALA A 6 23.49 -10.37 1.82
N SER A 7 24.22 -9.25 1.78
CA SER A 7 23.94 -8.02 2.54
C SER A 7 22.62 -7.38 2.12
N GLU A 8 22.33 -7.28 0.84
CA GLU A 8 21.08 -6.75 0.29
C GLU A 8 19.87 -7.62 0.69
N SER A 9 20.00 -8.94 0.55
CA SER A 9 18.98 -9.90 0.97
C SER A 9 18.68 -9.80 2.48
N GLY A 10 19.70 -9.62 3.31
CA GLY A 10 19.53 -9.44 4.75
C GLY A 10 18.77 -8.16 5.11
N LYS A 11 19.05 -7.06 4.43
CA LYS A 11 18.33 -5.79 4.61
C LYS A 11 16.86 -5.92 4.21
N PHE A 12 16.58 -6.55 3.08
CA PHE A 12 15.22 -6.78 2.61
C PHE A 12 14.42 -7.65 3.61
N GLN A 13 15.02 -8.72 4.10
CA GLN A 13 14.39 -9.58 5.10
C GLN A 13 14.11 -8.83 6.41
N SER A 14 15.01 -7.97 6.85
CA SER A 14 14.82 -7.13 8.02
C SER A 14 13.66 -6.15 7.84
N ALA A 15 13.51 -5.53 6.67
CA ALA A 15 12.41 -4.63 6.37
C ALA A 15 11.06 -5.35 6.38
N ILE A 16 10.97 -6.55 5.81
CA ILE A 16 9.78 -7.40 5.87
C ILE A 16 9.43 -7.74 7.32
N ASN A 17 10.39 -8.18 8.10
CA ASN A 17 10.18 -8.54 9.51
C ASN A 17 9.67 -7.36 10.34
N LEU A 18 10.20 -6.16 10.13
CA LEU A 18 9.73 -4.94 10.78
C LEU A 18 8.29 -4.61 10.39
N THR A 19 7.93 -4.76 9.12
CA THR A 19 6.58 -4.53 8.61
C THR A 19 5.58 -5.52 9.23
N LEU A 20 5.93 -6.80 9.28
CA LEU A 20 5.10 -7.83 9.92
C LEU A 20 4.93 -7.57 11.42
N LYS A 21 6.01 -7.24 12.11
CA LYS A 21 5.97 -6.90 13.55
C LYS A 21 5.09 -5.70 13.83
N HIS A 22 5.12 -4.68 12.96
CA HIS A 22 4.23 -3.54 13.06
C HIS A 22 2.76 -3.94 12.85
N GLY A 23 2.47 -4.75 11.83
CA GLY A 23 1.13 -5.26 11.58
C GLY A 23 0.55 -6.04 12.76
N VAL A 24 1.36 -6.87 13.41
CA VAL A 24 0.96 -7.58 14.63
C VAL A 24 0.61 -6.61 15.77
N LYS A 25 1.41 -5.59 15.99
CA LYS A 25 1.12 -4.56 17.02
C LYS A 25 -0.18 -3.83 16.75
N SER A 26 -0.46 -3.46 15.51
CA SER A 26 -1.69 -2.81 15.11
C SER A 26 -2.91 -3.73 15.31
N ALA A 27 -2.80 -5.01 14.95
CA ALA A 27 -3.84 -6.00 15.15
C ALA A 27 -4.14 -6.25 16.63
N LEU A 28 -3.11 -6.36 17.46
CA LEU A 28 -3.27 -6.51 18.91
C LEU A 28 -3.94 -5.28 19.55
N GLU A 29 -3.64 -4.09 19.06
CA GLU A 29 -4.32 -2.89 19.52
C GLU A 29 -5.81 -2.89 19.17
N TYR A 30 -6.16 -3.35 17.97
CA TYR A 30 -7.56 -3.55 17.58
C TYR A 30 -8.26 -4.60 18.45
N GLU A 31 -7.63 -5.74 18.67
CA GLU A 31 -8.16 -6.79 19.54
C GLU A 31 -8.43 -6.28 20.96
N ARG A 32 -7.51 -5.49 21.50
CA ARG A 32 -7.60 -4.91 22.84
C ARG A 32 -8.69 -3.85 22.97
N THR A 33 -8.91 -3.03 21.95
CA THR A 33 -9.75 -1.82 22.03
C THR A 33 -11.08 -1.95 21.30
N GLY A 34 -11.17 -2.80 20.29
CA GLY A 34 -12.27 -2.82 19.33
C GLY A 34 -12.34 -1.55 18.45
N ASP A 35 -11.36 -0.66 18.58
CA ASP A 35 -11.31 0.62 17.88
C ASP A 35 -10.32 0.60 16.71
N ILE A 36 -10.86 0.63 15.49
CA ILE A 36 -10.05 0.67 14.26
C ILE A 36 -9.18 1.93 14.19
N ALA A 37 -9.65 3.05 14.72
CA ALA A 37 -8.88 4.29 14.75
C ALA A 37 -7.70 4.19 15.73
N ALA A 38 -7.83 3.44 16.81
CA ALA A 38 -6.71 3.14 17.71
C ALA A 38 -5.66 2.28 17.00
N ALA A 39 -6.08 1.23 16.30
CA ALA A 39 -5.18 0.40 15.51
C ALA A 39 -4.42 1.20 14.44
N HIS A 40 -5.09 2.12 13.76
CA HIS A 40 -4.47 3.00 12.77
C HIS A 40 -3.49 4.01 13.37
N ARG A 41 -3.63 4.36 14.64
CA ARG A 41 -2.67 5.23 15.35
C ARG A 41 -1.38 4.53 15.71
N VAL A 42 -1.35 3.20 15.67
CA VAL A 42 -0.11 2.43 15.85
C VAL A 42 0.80 2.71 14.66
N ARG A 43 1.78 3.59 14.86
CA ARG A 43 2.72 4.00 13.81
C ARG A 43 4.00 3.18 13.86
N ASN A 44 4.58 2.94 12.71
CA ASN A 44 5.93 2.42 12.59
C ASN A 44 6.89 3.60 12.33
N PRO A 45 7.60 4.10 13.34
CA PRO A 45 8.49 5.24 13.17
C PRO A 45 9.75 4.89 12.37
N ASP A 46 10.11 3.60 12.34
CA ASP A 46 11.38 3.13 11.80
C ASP A 46 11.29 2.73 10.33
N ASN A 47 10.09 2.40 9.85
CA ASN A 47 9.89 1.89 8.50
C ASN A 47 8.64 2.50 7.85
N ALA A 48 8.84 3.29 6.83
CA ALA A 48 7.77 3.89 6.01
C ALA A 48 6.62 4.53 6.82
N PRO A 49 6.89 5.50 7.71
CA PRO A 49 5.87 6.14 8.56
C PRO A 49 4.82 6.92 7.75
N HIS A 50 5.10 7.16 6.48
CA HIS A 50 4.24 7.84 5.52
C HIS A 50 3.39 6.89 4.67
N LEU A 51 3.54 5.57 4.86
CA LEU A 51 2.78 4.58 4.11
C LEU A 51 1.28 4.70 4.44
N LYS A 52 0.45 4.85 3.41
CA LYS A 52 -0.99 5.05 3.56
C LYS A 52 -1.82 3.94 2.93
N PHE A 53 -1.23 3.17 2.05
CA PHE A 53 -1.92 2.12 1.33
C PHE A 53 -0.97 0.96 1.04
N VAL A 54 -1.40 -0.25 1.34
CA VAL A 54 -0.69 -1.49 1.01
C VAL A 54 -1.70 -2.57 0.68
N ASP A 55 -1.57 -3.19 -0.48
CA ASP A 55 -2.24 -4.45 -0.80
C ASP A 55 -1.19 -5.50 -1.20
N MET A 56 -0.97 -6.47 -0.32
CA MET A 56 -0.05 -7.59 -0.55
C MET A 56 -0.75 -8.80 -1.17
N GLY A 57 -2.06 -8.78 -1.28
CA GLY A 57 -2.87 -9.93 -1.72
C GLY A 57 -3.56 -9.74 -3.07
N GLY A 58 -3.58 -8.52 -3.59
CA GLY A 58 -4.22 -8.21 -4.87
C GLY A 58 -3.33 -8.51 -6.08
N HIS A 59 -3.97 -8.63 -7.22
CA HIS A 59 -3.34 -8.62 -8.53
C HIS A 59 -3.92 -7.47 -9.34
N GLY A 60 -3.20 -7.00 -10.33
CA GLY A 60 -3.69 -5.90 -11.15
C GLY A 60 -2.58 -5.15 -11.84
N TYR A 61 -2.86 -3.92 -12.16
CA TYR A 61 -1.90 -3.01 -12.77
C TYR A 61 -2.07 -1.60 -12.20
N ALA A 62 -1.06 -0.78 -12.39
CA ALA A 62 -1.10 0.62 -12.06
C ALA A 62 -0.84 1.46 -13.32
N VAL A 63 -1.55 2.57 -13.42
CA VAL A 63 -1.34 3.60 -14.44
C VAL A 63 -0.79 4.83 -13.74
N VAL A 64 0.39 5.27 -14.14
CA VAL A 64 1.01 6.49 -13.64
C VAL A 64 0.89 7.58 -14.68
N SER A 65 0.34 8.71 -14.28
CA SER A 65 0.24 9.94 -15.09
C SER A 65 1.01 11.04 -14.40
N ALA A 66 1.97 11.63 -15.12
CA ALA A 66 2.77 12.74 -14.62
C ALA A 66 2.47 13.99 -15.44
N GLY A 67 2.06 15.04 -14.76
CA GLY A 67 1.82 16.38 -15.31
C GLY A 67 2.72 17.43 -14.67
N ALA A 68 2.54 18.68 -15.07
CA ALA A 68 3.29 19.80 -14.50
C ALA A 68 2.94 20.04 -13.02
N ASP A 69 1.68 19.79 -12.66
CA ASP A 69 1.14 20.16 -11.36
C ASP A 69 0.98 18.99 -10.39
N ALA A 70 0.95 17.76 -10.91
CA ALA A 70 0.74 16.56 -10.08
C ALA A 70 1.26 15.30 -10.73
N ILE A 71 1.53 14.31 -9.88
CA ILE A 71 1.64 12.91 -10.25
C ILE A 71 0.39 12.18 -9.75
N GLN A 72 -0.21 11.36 -10.60
CA GLN A 72 -1.32 10.49 -10.24
C GLN A 72 -0.96 9.04 -10.50
N THR A 73 -1.34 8.17 -9.59
CA THR A 73 -1.23 6.73 -9.77
C THR A 73 -2.59 6.10 -9.52
N GLU A 74 -3.13 5.43 -10.52
CA GLU A 74 -4.37 4.68 -10.41
C GLU A 74 -4.04 3.18 -10.36
N PHE A 75 -4.44 2.53 -9.28
CA PHE A 75 -4.33 1.09 -9.10
C PHE A 75 -5.67 0.44 -9.45
N VAL A 76 -5.63 -0.50 -10.38
CA VAL A 76 -6.77 -1.31 -10.81
C VAL A 76 -6.51 -2.73 -10.37
N CYS A 77 -7.29 -3.22 -9.42
CA CYS A 77 -7.02 -4.48 -8.73
C CYS A 77 -8.16 -5.47 -8.87
N ILE A 78 -7.80 -6.71 -9.10
CA ILE A 78 -8.68 -7.88 -9.08
C ILE A 78 -8.31 -8.78 -7.89
N PRO A 79 -9.20 -9.65 -7.44
CA PRO A 79 -8.84 -10.67 -6.47
C PRO A 79 -7.68 -11.52 -6.99
N ARG A 80 -6.82 -11.98 -6.09
CA ARG A 80 -5.75 -12.90 -6.48
C ARG A 80 -6.33 -14.16 -7.10
N PRO A 81 -6.04 -14.45 -8.39
CA PRO A 81 -6.56 -15.65 -9.03
C PRO A 81 -5.88 -16.90 -8.44
N ILE A 82 -6.69 -17.86 -8.01
CA ILE A 82 -6.24 -19.18 -7.55
C ILE A 82 -6.36 -20.22 -8.66
N ALA A 83 -7.04 -19.88 -9.74
CA ALA A 83 -7.15 -20.70 -10.94
C ALA A 83 -6.90 -19.83 -12.17
N ARG A 84 -6.55 -20.48 -13.30
CA ARG A 84 -6.40 -19.75 -14.56
C ARG A 84 -7.72 -19.11 -14.98
N ALA A 85 -7.71 -17.79 -15.17
CA ALA A 85 -8.88 -17.08 -15.66
C ALA A 85 -9.19 -17.48 -17.12
N THR A 86 -10.49 -17.52 -17.41
CA THR A 86 -10.98 -17.78 -18.77
C THR A 86 -11.16 -16.46 -19.56
N THR A 87 -11.11 -15.34 -18.88
CA THR A 87 -11.25 -13.99 -19.43
C THR A 87 -9.90 -13.29 -19.52
N PRO A 88 -9.67 -12.45 -20.56
CA PRO A 88 -8.38 -11.76 -20.73
C PRO A 88 -8.03 -10.78 -19.60
N ASP A 89 -9.04 -10.24 -18.91
CA ASP A 89 -8.90 -9.28 -17.82
C ASP A 89 -8.56 -9.93 -16.45
N GLY A 90 -8.50 -11.26 -16.41
CA GLY A 90 -8.13 -11.99 -15.20
C GLY A 90 -9.24 -12.12 -14.15
N GLY A 91 -10.42 -11.54 -14.37
CA GLY A 91 -11.57 -11.65 -13.48
C GLY A 91 -12.21 -10.30 -13.12
N PRO A 92 -13.22 -10.33 -12.24
CA PRO A 92 -13.97 -9.12 -11.87
C PRO A 92 -13.09 -8.11 -11.12
N LEU A 93 -13.36 -6.84 -11.34
CA LEU A 93 -12.72 -5.76 -10.59
C LEU A 93 -13.03 -5.91 -9.10
N ARG A 94 -12.00 -5.80 -8.25
CA ARG A 94 -12.14 -5.71 -6.80
C ARG A 94 -12.26 -4.26 -6.36
N TYR A 95 -11.35 -3.42 -6.83
CA TYR A 95 -11.37 -1.99 -6.58
C TYR A 95 -10.48 -1.23 -7.57
N ARG A 96 -10.78 0.06 -7.67
CA ARG A 96 -9.95 1.05 -8.33
C ARG A 96 -9.71 2.21 -7.38
N VAL A 97 -8.45 2.51 -7.09
CA VAL A 97 -8.06 3.59 -6.19
C VAL A 97 -7.05 4.50 -6.87
N ARG A 98 -7.22 5.79 -6.71
CA ARG A 98 -6.31 6.81 -7.23
C ARG A 98 -5.59 7.50 -6.10
N HIS A 99 -4.30 7.67 -6.28
CA HIS A 99 -3.45 8.49 -5.42
C HIS A 99 -2.93 9.67 -6.22
N THR A 100 -3.05 10.87 -5.65
CA THR A 100 -2.57 12.11 -6.28
C THR A 100 -1.61 12.79 -5.32
N ALA A 101 -0.41 13.10 -5.82
CA ALA A 101 0.55 13.96 -5.15
C ALA A 101 0.75 15.22 -6.00
N GLN A 102 0.51 16.39 -5.42
CA GLN A 102 0.75 17.68 -6.07
C GLN A 102 2.24 17.95 -6.17
N THR A 103 2.64 18.74 -7.16
CA THR A 103 4.02 19.24 -7.27
C THR A 103 4.39 19.97 -5.98
N TRP A 104 5.58 19.69 -5.49
CA TRP A 104 6.06 20.33 -4.26
C TRP A 104 6.15 21.85 -4.41
N THR A 105 5.67 22.53 -3.40
CA THR A 105 5.77 23.99 -3.29
C THR A 105 6.49 24.32 -1.99
N ALA A 106 7.43 25.25 -2.05
CA ALA A 106 8.19 25.68 -0.89
C ALA A 106 7.26 26.15 0.26
N GLY A 107 7.53 25.67 1.46
CA GLY A 107 6.74 25.99 2.65
C GLY A 107 5.45 25.18 2.82
N LYS A 108 5.09 24.32 1.86
CA LYS A 108 3.95 23.39 2.00
C LYS A 108 4.43 21.97 2.22
N ARG A 109 3.84 21.28 3.19
CA ARG A 109 4.08 19.85 3.36
C ARG A 109 3.44 19.10 2.20
N PRO A 110 4.17 18.16 1.55
CA PRO A 110 3.57 17.28 0.55
C PRO A 110 2.42 16.47 1.16
N GLU A 111 1.33 16.38 0.42
CA GLU A 111 0.16 15.60 0.81
C GLU A 111 -0.15 14.57 -0.28
N LEU A 112 -0.47 13.35 0.13
CA LEU A 112 -0.98 12.31 -0.72
C LEU A 112 -2.49 12.22 -0.55
N ILE A 113 -3.22 12.51 -1.62
CA ILE A 113 -4.68 12.41 -1.67
C ILE A 113 -5.04 11.03 -2.20
N GLN A 114 -5.88 10.30 -1.48
CA GLN A 114 -6.42 9.02 -1.89
C GLN A 114 -7.90 9.15 -2.21
N GLU A 115 -8.31 8.58 -3.34
CA GLU A 115 -9.69 8.57 -3.82
C GLU A 115 -10.05 7.13 -4.24
N ILE A 116 -11.12 6.59 -3.69
CA ILE A 116 -11.69 5.31 -4.14
C ILE A 116 -12.61 5.63 -5.31
N ILE A 117 -12.22 5.19 -6.52
CA ILE A 117 -12.98 5.42 -7.75
C ILE A 117 -14.09 4.39 -7.88
N GLU A 118 -13.82 3.14 -7.52
CA GLU A 118 -14.75 2.02 -7.70
C GLU A 118 -14.39 0.88 -6.76
N GLY A 119 -15.42 0.17 -6.30
CA GLY A 119 -15.24 -0.98 -5.41
C GLY A 119 -14.83 -0.61 -3.99
N ASP A 120 -14.45 -1.62 -3.21
CA ASP A 120 -13.95 -1.42 -1.85
C ASP A 120 -12.62 -2.14 -1.69
N PRO A 121 -11.52 -1.41 -1.47
CA PRO A 121 -10.24 -2.02 -1.18
C PRO A 121 -10.25 -2.85 0.10
N GLY A 122 -11.13 -2.56 1.04
CA GLY A 122 -11.17 -3.22 2.36
C GLY A 122 -9.88 -3.05 3.16
N LEU A 123 -9.02 -2.13 2.73
CA LEU A 123 -7.64 -1.96 3.18
C LEU A 123 -7.40 -0.52 3.65
N SER A 124 -8.46 0.13 4.13
CA SER A 124 -8.35 1.45 4.74
C SER A 124 -7.41 1.37 5.95
N VAL A 125 -6.20 1.82 5.75
CA VAL A 125 -5.18 1.93 6.79
C VAL A 125 -5.18 3.34 7.36
#